data_69f99875b2efbf5ce3094d1e8302ae63
#
_entry.id   69f99875b2efbf5ce3094d1e8302ae63
#
_cell.length_a   1.000
_cell.length_b   1.000
_cell.length_c   1.000
_cell.angle_alpha   90.00
_cell.angle_beta   90.00
_cell.angle_gamma   90.00
#
_symmetry.space_group_name_H-M   'P 1'
#
loop_
_entity.id
_entity.type
_entity.pdbx_description
1 polymer ?
#
loop_
_entity_poly.entity_id
_entity_poly.type
_entity_poly.pdbx_seq_one_letter_code
_entity_poly.pdbx_strand_id
1 'polypeptide(L)'
;MQYTEVQNIAKKTIEFIKDNIQPGMTLLEVRHLCETKMMELGADSFWYWDVGAFVFAGDETTLSVSGKEYTTSERVIAENDIITIDLSPQNEDTWGDYARTIIIENGKVVETDNVTNDEWKKGLLMVEYLHEEMCKFVAPETTFEELYYHINGIIEEKGYINLDFMGNLGHSIVRQKNDRIYIEKGNQICLGEVHYFTFEPHISVQGSKYGYKREKNKGKSPK
;
A
#
# COMPACT_ATOMS: atom_id res chain seq x y z
N MET A 1 12.06 11.32 -15.30
CA MET A 1 12.62 10.66 -14.08
C MET A 1 12.59 9.14 -14.25
N GLN A 2 13.51 8.38 -13.63
CA GLN A 2 13.45 6.92 -13.68
C GLN A 2 12.45 6.39 -12.64
N TYR A 3 11.89 5.21 -12.88
CA TYR A 3 10.94 4.56 -11.98
C TYR A 3 11.42 4.48 -10.51
N THR A 4 12.69 4.09 -10.31
CA THR A 4 13.29 3.98 -8.97
C THR A 4 13.36 5.33 -8.25
N GLU A 5 13.48 6.44 -8.98
CA GLU A 5 13.52 7.79 -8.40
C GLU A 5 12.11 8.20 -7.94
N VAL A 6 11.08 7.97 -8.78
CA VAL A 6 9.67 8.25 -8.42
C VAL A 6 9.26 7.37 -7.23
N GLN A 7 9.65 6.09 -7.22
CA GLN A 7 9.40 5.22 -6.07
C GLN A 7 10.11 5.68 -4.79
N ASN A 8 11.29 6.29 -4.90
CA ASN A 8 11.99 6.87 -3.75
C ASN A 8 11.29 8.14 -3.22
N ILE A 9 10.56 8.89 -4.06
CA ILE A 9 9.71 9.99 -3.61
C ILE A 9 8.68 9.46 -2.60
N ALA A 10 7.93 8.42 -2.96
CA ALA A 10 6.92 7.83 -2.07
C ALA A 10 7.54 7.32 -0.75
N LYS A 11 8.66 6.58 -0.82
CA LYS A 11 9.34 6.06 0.37
C LYS A 11 9.78 7.18 1.32
N LYS A 12 10.44 8.22 0.79
CA LYS A 12 10.89 9.38 1.59
C LYS A 12 9.71 10.16 2.16
N THR A 13 8.58 10.20 1.45
CA THR A 13 7.36 10.84 1.95
C THR A 13 6.80 10.06 3.15
N ILE A 14 6.73 8.73 3.11
CA ILE A 14 6.30 7.94 4.27
C ILE A 14 7.21 8.16 5.48
N GLU A 15 8.54 8.17 5.29
CA GLU A 15 9.45 8.43 6.42
C GLU A 15 9.26 9.86 6.98
N PHE A 16 9.10 10.86 6.11
CA PHE A 16 8.76 12.23 6.55
C PHE A 16 7.44 12.27 7.33
N ILE A 17 6.42 11.54 6.88
CA ILE A 17 5.12 11.50 7.58
C ILE A 17 5.26 10.85 8.95
N LYS A 18 6.02 9.76 9.09
CA LYS A 18 6.27 9.13 10.40
C LYS A 18 6.86 10.10 11.43
N ASP A 19 7.71 11.02 10.97
CA ASP A 19 8.34 12.02 11.84
C ASP A 19 7.43 13.22 12.16
N ASN A 20 6.35 13.43 11.39
CA ASN A 20 5.54 14.66 11.48
C ASN A 20 4.06 14.43 11.81
N ILE A 21 3.54 13.21 11.65
CA ILE A 21 2.17 12.87 11.99
C ILE A 21 1.97 12.82 13.50
N GLN A 22 0.89 13.42 14.00
CA GLN A 22 0.60 13.46 15.42
C GLN A 22 -0.90 13.51 15.70
N PRO A 23 -1.34 13.12 16.91
CA PRO A 23 -2.72 13.27 17.34
C PRO A 23 -3.20 14.70 17.20
N GLY A 24 -4.49 14.86 16.88
CA GLY A 24 -5.11 16.17 16.64
C GLY A 24 -5.07 16.63 15.19
N MET A 25 -4.23 16.05 14.34
CA MET A 25 -4.26 16.31 12.89
C MET A 25 -5.48 15.64 12.26
N THR A 26 -6.11 16.34 11.31
CA THR A 26 -7.14 15.75 10.44
C THR A 26 -6.50 14.89 9.34
N LEU A 27 -7.24 13.92 8.79
CA LEU A 27 -6.75 13.12 7.66
C LEU A 27 -6.48 14.00 6.42
N LEU A 28 -7.22 15.11 6.28
CA LEU A 28 -6.98 16.07 5.20
C LEU A 28 -5.64 16.80 5.35
N GLU A 29 -5.25 17.17 6.57
CA GLU A 29 -3.92 17.75 6.84
C GLU A 29 -2.81 16.74 6.54
N VAL A 30 -2.98 15.47 6.93
CA VAL A 30 -2.01 14.40 6.61
C VAL A 30 -1.89 14.19 5.10
N ARG A 31 -3.02 14.14 4.39
CA ARG A 31 -3.03 14.07 2.92
C ARG A 31 -2.26 15.23 2.30
N HIS A 32 -2.53 16.44 2.75
CA HIS A 32 -1.87 17.67 2.27
C HIS A 32 -0.36 17.63 2.49
N LEU A 33 0.08 17.15 3.67
CA LEU A 33 1.50 16.94 3.97
C LEU A 33 2.15 15.93 3.02
N CYS A 34 1.48 14.80 2.75
CA CYS A 34 1.97 13.80 1.80
C CYS A 34 2.12 14.38 0.41
N GLU A 35 1.07 15.02 -0.12
CA GLU A 35 1.05 15.57 -1.46
C GLU A 35 2.09 16.70 -1.62
N THR A 36 2.17 17.61 -0.66
CA THR A 36 3.20 18.67 -0.65
C THR A 36 4.60 18.07 -0.65
N LYS A 37 4.85 17.07 0.21
CA LYS A 37 6.17 16.43 0.31
C LYS A 37 6.57 15.71 -0.96
N MET A 38 5.65 15.03 -1.63
CA MET A 38 5.93 14.39 -2.92
C MET A 38 6.30 15.41 -4.00
N MET A 39 5.60 16.55 -4.07
CA MET A 39 5.92 17.65 -4.99
C MET A 39 7.29 18.26 -4.70
N GLU A 40 7.64 18.51 -3.43
CA GLU A 40 8.97 18.99 -3.02
C GLU A 40 10.10 18.02 -3.42
N LEU A 41 9.82 16.72 -3.42
CA LEU A 41 10.77 15.68 -3.79
C LEU A 41 10.86 15.44 -5.30
N GLY A 42 10.05 16.15 -6.11
CA GLY A 42 10.13 16.13 -7.57
C GLY A 42 9.01 15.40 -8.30
N ALA A 43 7.93 15.02 -7.61
CA ALA A 43 6.69 14.69 -8.32
C ALA A 43 6.15 15.96 -8.99
N ASP A 44 5.48 15.82 -10.14
CA ASP A 44 4.78 16.91 -10.83
C ASP A 44 3.27 16.71 -10.87
N SER A 45 2.82 15.52 -10.56
CA SER A 45 1.42 15.09 -10.59
C SER A 45 1.20 13.81 -9.79
N PHE A 46 -0.04 13.33 -9.77
CA PHE A 46 -0.45 12.08 -9.14
C PHE A 46 -1.15 11.18 -10.15
N TRP A 47 -0.72 9.93 -10.24
CA TRP A 47 -1.14 9.07 -11.32
C TRP A 47 -2.57 8.51 -11.16
N TYR A 48 -3.05 8.36 -9.93
CA TYR A 48 -4.32 7.68 -9.69
C TYR A 48 -5.45 8.68 -9.40
N TRP A 49 -6.11 9.16 -10.46
CA TRP A 49 -7.22 10.12 -10.41
C TRP A 49 -6.88 11.46 -9.74
N ASP A 50 -5.65 11.93 -9.89
CA ASP A 50 -5.14 13.14 -9.25
C ASP A 50 -5.20 13.13 -7.72
N VAL A 51 -5.34 11.95 -7.11
CA VAL A 51 -5.24 11.73 -5.67
C VAL A 51 -3.80 11.32 -5.34
N GLY A 52 -3.06 12.18 -4.64
CA GLY A 52 -1.66 11.91 -4.28
C GLY A 52 -1.51 10.97 -3.10
N ALA A 53 -2.44 11.04 -2.14
CA ALA A 53 -2.44 10.19 -0.97
C ALA A 53 -3.85 9.77 -0.56
N PHE A 54 -4.04 8.47 -0.42
CA PHE A 54 -5.20 7.88 0.24
C PHE A 54 -4.85 7.73 1.73
N VAL A 55 -5.60 8.37 2.60
CA VAL A 55 -5.36 8.37 4.04
C VAL A 55 -6.63 7.91 4.74
N PHE A 56 -6.52 6.82 5.49
CA PHE A 56 -7.61 6.27 6.29
C PHE A 56 -7.12 6.02 7.71
N ALA A 57 -7.98 6.15 8.71
CA ALA A 57 -7.62 5.88 10.10
C ALA A 57 -8.71 5.09 10.84
N GLY A 58 -8.30 4.34 11.85
CA GLY A 58 -9.17 3.52 12.69
C GLY A 58 -9.96 2.51 11.87
N ASP A 59 -11.28 2.53 11.97
CA ASP A 59 -12.18 1.63 11.23
C ASP A 59 -12.24 1.93 9.72
N GLU A 60 -11.91 3.15 9.30
CA GLU A 60 -11.78 3.49 7.88
C GLU A 60 -10.62 2.75 7.20
N THR A 61 -9.65 2.22 7.95
CA THR A 61 -8.55 1.41 7.38
C THR A 61 -9.02 0.14 6.67
N THR A 62 -10.26 -0.29 6.89
CA THR A 62 -10.89 -1.40 6.16
C THR A 62 -11.46 -0.99 4.80
N LEU A 63 -11.54 0.30 4.50
CA LEU A 63 -12.09 0.78 3.24
C LEU A 63 -11.09 0.56 2.10
N SER A 64 -11.61 0.08 0.98
CA SER A 64 -10.91 0.00 -0.29
C SER A 64 -11.79 0.65 -1.35
N VAL A 65 -11.33 1.76 -1.92
CA VAL A 65 -12.12 2.59 -2.84
C VAL A 65 -11.28 3.01 -4.04
N SER A 66 -11.94 3.21 -5.17
CA SER A 66 -11.31 3.80 -6.36
C SER A 66 -10.93 5.26 -6.09
N GLY A 67 -9.82 5.73 -6.66
CA GLY A 67 -9.44 7.15 -6.61
C GLY A 67 -10.49 8.09 -7.17
N LYS A 68 -11.32 7.61 -8.09
CA LYS A 68 -12.46 8.37 -8.62
C LYS A 68 -13.53 8.68 -7.56
N GLU A 69 -13.66 7.80 -6.58
CA GLU A 69 -14.72 7.88 -5.55
C GLU A 69 -14.15 8.34 -4.19
N TYR A 70 -12.83 8.43 -4.08
CA TYR A 70 -12.17 8.77 -2.83
C TYR A 70 -12.43 10.22 -2.42
N THR A 71 -12.86 10.36 -1.18
CA THR A 71 -12.94 11.63 -0.48
C THR A 71 -12.30 11.46 0.89
N THR A 72 -11.34 12.32 1.22
CA THR A 72 -10.70 12.30 2.55
C THR A 72 -11.73 12.67 3.61
N SER A 73 -11.86 11.85 4.64
CA SER A 73 -12.77 12.12 5.74
C SER A 73 -12.28 13.26 6.64
N GLU A 74 -13.19 13.84 7.42
CA GLU A 74 -12.87 14.87 8.42
C GLU A 74 -12.36 14.29 9.75
N ARG A 75 -12.07 12.99 9.79
CA ARG A 75 -11.57 12.31 10.98
C ARG A 75 -10.30 12.96 11.50
N VAL A 76 -10.20 13.03 12.81
CA VAL A 76 -9.01 13.51 13.54
C VAL A 76 -8.28 12.31 14.13
N ILE A 77 -6.96 12.30 13.99
CA ILE A 77 -6.08 11.25 14.53
C ILE A 77 -6.09 11.28 16.05
N ALA A 78 -6.28 10.12 16.67
CA ALA A 78 -6.30 9.92 18.10
C ALA A 78 -4.92 9.61 18.69
N GLU A 79 -4.76 9.70 20.02
CA GLU A 79 -3.54 9.33 20.77
C GLU A 79 -3.14 7.86 20.58
N ASN A 80 -4.12 6.99 20.28
CA ASN A 80 -3.90 5.62 19.90
C ASN A 80 -4.73 5.37 18.64
N ASP A 81 -4.07 5.25 17.48
CA ASP A 81 -4.74 5.10 16.20
C ASP A 81 -3.92 4.23 15.25
N ILE A 82 -4.58 3.69 14.24
CA ILE A 82 -4.00 2.97 13.12
C ILE A 82 -4.34 3.73 11.85
N ILE A 83 -3.33 4.00 11.02
CA ILE A 83 -3.48 4.81 9.81
C ILE A 83 -2.92 4.03 8.62
N THR A 84 -3.67 3.92 7.53
CA THR A 84 -3.13 3.47 6.24
C THR A 84 -2.92 4.67 5.33
N ILE A 85 -1.75 4.74 4.71
CA ILE A 85 -1.39 5.78 3.73
C ILE A 85 -0.91 5.07 2.47
N ASP A 86 -1.50 5.46 1.35
CA ASP A 86 -1.20 4.93 0.03
C ASP A 86 -0.90 6.09 -0.91
N LEU A 87 0.30 6.08 -1.52
CA LEU A 87 0.87 7.21 -2.25
C LEU A 87 1.03 6.91 -3.73
N SER A 88 0.62 7.84 -4.57
CA SER A 88 0.60 7.72 -6.03
C SER A 88 1.43 8.80 -6.76
N PRO A 89 2.72 9.02 -6.44
CA PRO A 89 3.53 10.03 -7.12
C PRO A 89 3.68 9.73 -8.61
N GLN A 90 3.75 10.80 -9.40
CA GLN A 90 4.09 10.75 -10.82
C GLN A 90 5.06 11.87 -11.16
N ASN A 91 5.95 11.62 -12.12
CA ASN A 91 6.74 12.63 -12.79
C ASN A 91 6.74 12.33 -14.29
N GLU A 92 6.15 13.22 -15.09
CA GLU A 92 5.85 13.00 -16.50
C GLU A 92 5.05 11.68 -16.71
N ASP A 93 5.58 10.74 -17.49
CA ASP A 93 4.96 9.44 -17.77
C ASP A 93 5.38 8.33 -16.77
N THR A 94 6.22 8.65 -15.80
CA THR A 94 6.72 7.70 -14.83
C THR A 94 5.96 7.85 -13.52
N TRP A 95 5.41 6.77 -13.00
CA TRP A 95 4.62 6.78 -11.78
C TRP A 95 5.09 5.71 -10.79
N GLY A 96 4.84 5.96 -9.52
CA GLY A 96 5.16 5.08 -8.41
C GLY A 96 3.92 4.76 -7.59
N ASP A 97 4.04 3.75 -6.75
CA ASP A 97 2.98 3.27 -5.89
C ASP A 97 3.56 2.72 -4.59
N TYR A 98 3.06 3.18 -3.43
CA TYR A 98 3.65 2.79 -2.17
C TYR A 98 2.72 3.00 -0.97
N ALA A 99 2.29 1.92 -0.34
CA ALA A 99 1.42 1.99 0.83
C ALA A 99 2.06 1.48 2.11
N ARG A 100 1.68 2.09 3.25
CA ARG A 100 2.06 1.69 4.60
C ARG A 100 0.92 1.86 5.59
N THR A 101 0.89 0.93 6.55
CA THR A 101 0.15 1.10 7.80
C THR A 101 1.10 1.68 8.85
N ILE A 102 0.67 2.74 9.51
CA ILE A 102 1.38 3.46 10.58
C ILE A 102 0.57 3.30 11.86
N ILE A 103 1.24 3.03 12.97
CA ILE A 103 0.62 2.94 14.29
C ILE A 103 1.05 4.12 15.13
N ILE A 104 0.09 4.74 15.80
CA ILE A 104 0.31 5.72 16.87
C ILE A 104 -0.13 5.08 18.18
N GLU A 105 0.76 5.06 19.18
CA GLU A 105 0.44 4.67 20.55
C GLU A 105 0.99 5.73 21.51
N ASN A 106 0.15 6.17 22.45
CA ASN A 106 0.47 7.22 23.41
C ASN A 106 1.01 8.50 22.73
N GLY A 107 0.38 8.88 21.62
CA GLY A 107 0.71 10.09 20.87
C GLY A 107 1.96 10.02 20.01
N LYS A 108 2.56 8.84 19.82
CA LYS A 108 3.82 8.67 19.07
C LYS A 108 3.69 7.55 18.05
N VAL A 109 4.31 7.76 16.88
CA VAL A 109 4.50 6.68 15.92
C VAL A 109 5.38 5.61 16.53
N VAL A 110 4.96 4.35 16.42
CA VAL A 110 5.71 3.19 16.91
C VAL A 110 6.01 2.21 15.78
N GLU A 111 7.22 1.68 15.77
CA GLU A 111 7.60 0.62 14.82
C GLU A 111 6.99 -0.73 15.24
N THR A 112 6.80 -1.63 14.28
CA THR A 112 6.08 -2.91 14.44
C THR A 112 6.49 -3.69 15.71
N ASP A 113 7.79 -3.78 16.00
CA ASP A 113 8.29 -4.52 17.17
C ASP A 113 7.84 -3.92 18.50
N ASN A 114 7.61 -2.61 18.55
CA ASN A 114 7.25 -1.84 19.73
C ASN A 114 5.73 -1.65 19.89
N VAL A 115 4.91 -2.09 18.92
CA VAL A 115 3.45 -2.00 19.01
C VAL A 115 2.97 -2.87 20.18
N THR A 116 2.17 -2.27 21.07
CA THR A 116 1.64 -2.93 22.26
C THR A 116 0.24 -3.50 22.07
N ASN A 117 -0.54 -2.96 21.13
CA ASN A 117 -1.82 -3.53 20.74
C ASN A 117 -1.61 -4.84 19.97
N ASP A 118 -1.98 -5.96 20.56
CA ASP A 118 -1.76 -7.30 20.01
C ASP A 118 -2.40 -7.50 18.63
N GLU A 119 -3.58 -6.96 18.38
CA GLU A 119 -4.27 -7.09 17.12
C GLU A 119 -3.52 -6.31 16.03
N TRP A 120 -3.14 -5.06 16.30
CA TRP A 120 -2.39 -4.22 15.36
C TRP A 120 -1.04 -4.83 15.03
N LYS A 121 -0.33 -5.31 16.06
CA LYS A 121 0.97 -5.98 15.87
C LYS A 121 0.86 -7.21 14.98
N LYS A 122 -0.12 -8.08 15.22
CA LYS A 122 -0.35 -9.29 14.42
C LYS A 122 -0.69 -8.95 12.97
N GLY A 123 -1.52 -7.92 12.74
CA GLY A 123 -1.86 -7.48 11.39
C GLY A 123 -0.66 -6.94 10.61
N LEU A 124 0.19 -6.11 11.25
CA LEU A 124 1.43 -5.63 10.65
C LEU A 124 2.40 -6.78 10.30
N LEU A 125 2.59 -7.70 11.23
CA LEU A 125 3.43 -8.89 11.00
C LEU A 125 2.85 -9.79 9.90
N MET A 126 1.53 -9.87 9.79
CA MET A 126 0.88 -10.65 8.73
C MET A 126 1.15 -10.08 7.34
N VAL A 127 1.01 -8.77 7.13
CA VAL A 127 1.34 -8.18 5.82
C VAL A 127 2.83 -8.29 5.50
N GLU A 128 3.72 -8.27 6.49
CA GLU A 128 5.15 -8.53 6.28
C GLU A 128 5.39 -9.98 5.87
N TYR A 129 4.76 -10.93 6.55
CA TYR A 129 4.81 -12.35 6.21
C TYR A 129 4.32 -12.64 4.80
N LEU A 130 3.22 -12.01 4.36
CA LEU A 130 2.75 -12.16 2.97
C LEU A 130 3.79 -11.69 1.94
N HIS A 131 4.51 -10.61 2.23
CA HIS A 131 5.62 -10.16 1.36
C HIS A 131 6.80 -11.14 1.34
N GLU A 132 7.11 -11.79 2.46
CA GLU A 132 8.13 -12.82 2.52
C GLU A 132 7.72 -14.06 1.71
N GLU A 133 6.48 -14.52 1.87
CA GLU A 133 5.94 -15.65 1.13
C GLU A 133 5.87 -15.36 -0.38
N MET A 134 5.44 -14.17 -0.77
CA MET A 134 5.52 -13.73 -2.17
C MET A 134 6.97 -13.84 -2.69
N CYS A 135 7.96 -13.34 -1.94
CA CYS A 135 9.36 -13.40 -2.37
C CYS A 135 9.91 -14.82 -2.50
N LYS A 136 9.43 -15.77 -1.70
CA LYS A 136 9.82 -17.20 -1.78
C LYS A 136 9.13 -17.91 -2.95
N PHE A 137 7.90 -17.54 -3.25
CA PHE A 137 7.05 -18.20 -4.24
C PHE A 137 7.36 -17.78 -5.68
N VAL A 138 7.64 -16.49 -5.92
CA VAL A 138 7.74 -15.95 -7.28
C VAL A 138 9.01 -16.38 -8.02
N ALA A 139 8.81 -16.87 -9.24
CA ALA A 139 9.82 -17.11 -10.26
C ALA A 139 9.40 -16.40 -11.57
N PRO A 140 10.28 -16.23 -12.56
CA PRO A 140 9.89 -15.61 -13.84
C PRO A 140 8.74 -16.32 -14.54
N GLU A 141 8.60 -17.63 -14.36
CA GLU A 141 7.59 -18.49 -14.94
C GLU A 141 6.26 -18.50 -14.15
N THR A 142 6.26 -18.00 -12.91
CA THR A 142 5.06 -17.91 -12.10
C THR A 142 4.07 -16.96 -12.77
N THR A 143 2.81 -17.39 -12.93
CA THR A 143 1.76 -16.53 -13.48
C THR A 143 1.19 -15.58 -12.41
N PHE A 144 0.58 -14.49 -12.84
CA PHE A 144 -0.15 -13.59 -11.93
C PHE A 144 -1.29 -14.33 -11.20
N GLU A 145 -1.97 -15.27 -11.85
CA GLU A 145 -3.02 -16.11 -11.23
C GLU A 145 -2.47 -17.05 -10.16
N GLU A 146 -1.32 -17.71 -10.42
CA GLU A 146 -0.71 -18.59 -9.41
C GLU A 146 -0.32 -17.81 -8.15
N LEU A 147 0.25 -16.60 -8.32
CA LEU A 147 0.54 -15.71 -7.20
C LEU A 147 -0.72 -15.30 -6.46
N TYR A 148 -1.79 -14.97 -7.20
CA TYR A 148 -3.09 -14.63 -6.63
C TYR A 148 -3.64 -15.75 -5.73
N TYR A 149 -3.69 -16.98 -6.21
CA TYR A 149 -4.22 -18.10 -5.44
C TYR A 149 -3.34 -18.48 -4.25
N HIS A 150 -2.02 -18.46 -4.44
CA HIS A 150 -1.08 -18.76 -3.36
C HIS A 150 -1.26 -17.81 -2.19
N ILE A 151 -1.28 -16.52 -2.44
CA ILE A 151 -1.37 -15.50 -1.37
C ILE A 151 -2.77 -15.45 -0.75
N ASN A 152 -3.85 -15.50 -1.54
CA ASN A 152 -5.21 -15.52 -0.98
C ASN A 152 -5.46 -16.78 -0.15
N GLY A 153 -4.90 -17.94 -0.55
CA GLY A 153 -4.96 -19.16 0.25
C GLY A 153 -4.30 -18.99 1.61
N ILE A 154 -3.15 -18.32 1.69
CA ILE A 154 -2.48 -18.00 2.95
C ILE A 154 -3.33 -17.02 3.80
N ILE A 155 -3.88 -15.98 3.17
CA ILE A 155 -4.75 -14.99 3.84
C ILE A 155 -5.90 -15.72 4.54
N GLU A 156 -6.62 -16.59 3.84
CA GLU A 156 -7.75 -17.37 4.36
C GLU A 156 -7.31 -18.37 5.44
N GLU A 157 -6.22 -19.14 5.21
CA GLU A 157 -5.69 -20.11 6.19
C GLU A 157 -5.35 -19.46 7.52
N LYS A 158 -4.84 -18.22 7.49
CA LYS A 158 -4.47 -17.45 8.68
C LYS A 158 -5.66 -16.70 9.32
N GLY A 159 -6.88 -16.86 8.81
CA GLY A 159 -8.10 -16.24 9.35
C GLY A 159 -8.25 -14.75 8.99
N TYR A 160 -7.60 -14.31 7.92
CA TYR A 160 -7.75 -12.96 7.36
C TYR A 160 -8.64 -12.99 6.12
N ILE A 161 -9.05 -11.81 5.69
CA ILE A 161 -9.77 -11.56 4.44
C ILE A 161 -9.01 -10.52 3.61
N ASN A 162 -9.07 -10.65 2.29
CA ASN A 162 -8.60 -9.63 1.35
C ASN A 162 -9.66 -8.53 1.25
N LEU A 163 -9.27 -7.28 1.48
CA LEU A 163 -10.14 -6.10 1.49
C LEU A 163 -10.15 -5.35 0.17
N ASP A 164 -9.27 -5.69 -0.79
CA ASP A 164 -9.24 -4.98 -2.06
C ASP A 164 -10.58 -5.07 -2.78
N PHE A 165 -11.14 -3.93 -3.22
CA PHE A 165 -12.49 -3.85 -3.79
C PHE A 165 -12.63 -4.59 -5.13
N MET A 166 -11.52 -4.81 -5.84
CA MET A 166 -11.43 -5.63 -7.06
C MET A 166 -11.02 -7.06 -6.75
N GLY A 167 -10.63 -7.35 -5.49
CA GLY A 167 -10.16 -8.65 -5.03
C GLY A 167 -8.76 -9.02 -5.52
N ASN A 168 -8.01 -8.10 -6.11
CA ASN A 168 -6.64 -8.33 -6.57
C ASN A 168 -5.59 -8.13 -5.44
N LEU A 169 -4.32 -8.32 -5.76
CA LEU A 169 -3.21 -8.19 -4.82
C LEU A 169 -2.11 -7.25 -5.35
N GLY A 170 -2.43 -6.46 -6.37
CA GLY A 170 -1.50 -5.56 -7.01
C GLY A 170 -1.51 -5.67 -8.54
N HIS A 171 -0.60 -4.96 -9.19
CA HIS A 171 -0.60 -4.85 -10.64
C HIS A 171 0.80 -4.55 -11.21
N SER A 172 0.95 -4.71 -12.53
CA SER A 172 2.17 -4.32 -13.23
C SER A 172 2.38 -2.81 -13.22
N ILE A 173 3.63 -2.36 -13.19
CA ILE A 173 4.02 -0.98 -13.44
C ILE A 173 4.39 -0.84 -14.91
N VAL A 174 3.57 -0.13 -15.65
CA VAL A 174 3.70 0.06 -17.10
C VAL A 174 3.53 1.54 -17.46
N ARG A 175 4.05 1.94 -18.63
CA ARG A 175 3.98 3.34 -19.05
C ARG A 175 2.53 3.82 -19.23
N GLN A 176 1.71 3.02 -19.91
CA GLN A 176 0.29 3.32 -20.11
C GLN A 176 -0.53 2.70 -18.98
N LYS A 177 -1.07 3.52 -18.09
CA LYS A 177 -1.79 3.07 -16.88
C LYS A 177 -2.94 2.11 -17.18
N ASN A 178 -3.59 2.27 -18.34
CA ASN A 178 -4.70 1.41 -18.76
C ASN A 178 -4.26 0.00 -19.21
N ASP A 179 -2.96 -0.19 -19.45
CA ASP A 179 -2.39 -1.48 -19.86
C ASP A 179 -1.88 -2.29 -18.65
N ARG A 180 -2.25 -1.88 -17.43
CA ARG A 180 -1.88 -2.61 -16.22
C ARG A 180 -2.45 -4.03 -16.23
N ILE A 181 -1.62 -4.95 -15.79
CA ILE A 181 -1.94 -6.36 -15.61
C ILE A 181 -2.04 -6.57 -14.11
N TYR A 182 -3.13 -7.20 -13.65
CA TYR A 182 -3.41 -7.36 -12.22
C TYR A 182 -3.05 -8.74 -11.70
N ILE A 183 -2.67 -8.81 -10.42
CA ILE A 183 -2.54 -10.08 -9.68
C ILE A 183 -3.95 -10.51 -9.31
N GLU A 184 -4.59 -11.24 -10.21
CA GLU A 184 -5.99 -11.60 -10.13
C GLU A 184 -6.29 -12.98 -10.73
N LYS A 185 -7.47 -13.49 -10.45
CA LYS A 185 -7.95 -14.74 -11.01
C LYS A 185 -8.08 -14.66 -12.54
N GLY A 186 -7.61 -15.69 -13.22
CA GLY A 186 -7.70 -15.84 -14.68
C GLY A 186 -6.54 -15.20 -15.44
N ASN A 187 -5.62 -14.52 -14.79
CA ASN A 187 -4.48 -13.90 -15.44
C ASN A 187 -3.31 -14.89 -15.58
N GLN A 188 -3.14 -15.44 -16.79
CA GLN A 188 -2.13 -16.45 -17.13
C GLN A 188 -0.78 -15.85 -17.58
N ILE A 189 -0.62 -14.52 -17.58
CA ILE A 189 0.62 -13.86 -17.95
C ILE A 189 1.68 -14.18 -16.89
N CYS A 190 2.92 -14.47 -17.31
CA CYS A 190 4.02 -14.74 -16.40
C CYS A 190 4.58 -13.45 -15.80
N LEU A 191 4.99 -13.49 -14.53
CA LEU A 191 5.64 -12.35 -13.84
C LEU A 191 6.93 -11.91 -14.57
N GLY A 192 7.63 -12.83 -15.21
CA GLY A 192 8.80 -12.54 -16.03
C GLY A 192 8.53 -11.71 -17.30
N GLU A 193 7.28 -11.53 -17.71
CA GLU A 193 6.92 -10.72 -18.88
C GLU A 193 6.84 -9.22 -18.58
N VAL A 194 6.72 -8.83 -17.30
CA VAL A 194 6.70 -7.43 -16.87
C VAL A 194 8.02 -7.00 -16.26
N HIS A 195 8.35 -5.70 -16.34
CA HIS A 195 9.57 -5.15 -15.74
C HIS A 195 9.45 -4.97 -14.24
N TYR A 196 8.32 -4.46 -13.79
CA TYR A 196 7.98 -4.20 -12.39
C TYR A 196 6.51 -4.53 -12.15
N PHE A 197 6.20 -4.99 -10.95
CA PHE A 197 4.84 -5.08 -10.45
C PHE A 197 4.77 -4.66 -8.98
N THR A 198 3.63 -4.15 -8.56
CA THR A 198 3.34 -3.93 -7.15
C THR A 198 2.82 -5.22 -6.53
N PHE A 199 3.10 -5.41 -5.25
CA PHE A 199 2.43 -6.39 -4.41
C PHE A 199 1.93 -5.65 -3.17
N GLU A 200 0.61 -5.54 -3.03
CA GLU A 200 -0.05 -4.60 -2.14
C GLU A 200 -1.22 -5.23 -1.36
N PRO A 201 -1.00 -6.34 -0.64
CA PRO A 201 -2.07 -6.94 0.14
C PRO A 201 -2.68 -5.93 1.10
N HIS A 202 -4.01 -5.80 1.02
CA HIS A 202 -4.83 -5.04 1.96
C HIS A 202 -5.74 -6.05 2.68
N ILE A 203 -5.51 -6.28 3.96
CA ILE A 203 -6.12 -7.37 4.71
C ILE A 203 -6.72 -6.92 6.03
N SER A 204 -7.69 -7.68 6.52
CA SER A 204 -8.25 -7.57 7.87
C SER A 204 -8.48 -8.95 8.48
N VAL A 205 -8.49 -9.04 9.80
CA VAL A 205 -9.04 -10.24 10.47
C VAL A 205 -10.54 -10.26 10.26
N GLN A 206 -11.10 -11.43 9.98
CA GLN A 206 -12.55 -11.54 9.78
C GLN A 206 -13.33 -10.99 10.99
N GLY A 207 -14.18 -9.99 10.75
CA GLY A 207 -14.96 -9.32 11.78
C GLY A 207 -14.24 -8.22 12.57
N SER A 208 -12.96 -7.95 12.28
CA SER A 208 -12.25 -6.80 12.80
C SER A 208 -12.69 -5.52 12.11
N LYS A 209 -12.47 -4.40 12.80
CA LYS A 209 -12.66 -3.04 12.26
C LYS A 209 -11.36 -2.39 11.77
N TYR A 210 -10.26 -3.13 11.72
CA TYR A 210 -8.96 -2.62 11.33
C TYR A 210 -8.43 -3.32 10.08
N GLY A 211 -7.95 -2.51 9.13
CA GLY A 211 -7.28 -2.97 7.92
C GLY A 211 -5.78 -2.71 7.97
N TYR A 212 -5.03 -3.55 7.29
CA TYR A 212 -3.56 -3.48 7.21
C TYR A 212 -3.14 -3.51 5.76
N LYS A 213 -2.42 -2.49 5.33
CA LYS A 213 -1.92 -2.38 3.96
C LYS A 213 -0.41 -2.18 3.96
N ARG A 214 0.27 -2.93 3.10
CA ARG A 214 1.70 -2.76 2.83
C ARG A 214 1.95 -3.05 1.37
N GLU A 215 2.66 -2.16 0.71
CA GLU A 215 3.03 -2.31 -0.67
C GLU A 215 4.55 -2.32 -0.84
N LYS A 216 5.03 -3.18 -1.69
CA LYS A 216 6.40 -3.21 -2.20
C LYS A 216 6.39 -3.55 -3.68
N ASN A 217 7.24 -2.89 -4.42
CA ASN A 217 7.42 -3.16 -5.82
C ASN A 217 8.54 -4.17 -6.04
N LYS A 218 8.30 -5.12 -6.95
CA LYS A 218 9.27 -6.14 -7.36
C LYS A 218 9.66 -5.87 -8.82
N GLY A 219 10.96 -5.75 -9.08
CA GLY A 219 11.51 -5.67 -10.43
C GLY A 219 12.19 -6.97 -10.83
N LYS A 220 12.48 -7.13 -12.12
CA LYS A 220 13.36 -8.20 -12.59
C LYS A 220 14.70 -8.06 -11.87
N SER A 221 15.20 -9.14 -11.28
CA SER A 221 16.59 -9.20 -10.87
C SER A 221 17.46 -8.94 -12.10
N PRO A 222 18.46 -8.03 -12.02
CA PRO A 222 19.44 -7.94 -13.11
C PRO A 222 20.07 -9.32 -13.31
N LYS A 223 20.09 -9.78 -14.57
CA LYS A 223 20.81 -11.00 -14.97
C LYS A 223 22.31 -10.78 -14.82
#